data_2fd938a460ca51ef7d0eb24e7a75ae5f
#
_entry.id   2fd938a460ca51ef7d0eb24e7a75ae5f
#
_cell.length_a   1.000
_cell.length_b   1.000
_cell.length_c   1.000
_cell.angle_alpha   90.00
_cell.angle_beta   90.00
_cell.angle_gamma   90.00
#
_symmetry.space_group_name_H-M   'P 1'
#
loop_
_entity.id
_entity.type
_entity.pdbx_description
1 polymer ?
#
loop_
_entity_poly.entity_id
_entity_poly.type
_entity_poly.pdbx_seq_one_letter_code
_entity_poly.pdbx_strand_id
1 'polypeptide(L)'
;MDTRLLRHYEGELAFLREMGAEFAEAYPKIAARLGMDAAEVVDPYVERILEGVAFLSARVQLELDLQFPAFTQHLLEIVYPHYLSPTPSMMVASFTPDKSVDGMKDGYV
;
A
#
# COMPACT_ATOMS: atom_id res chain seq x y z
N MET A 1 -10.64 9.97 -2.33
CA MET A 1 -10.05 8.93 -3.18
C MET A 1 -8.80 8.41 -2.48
N ASP A 2 -8.62 7.11 -2.35
CA ASP A 2 -7.43 6.55 -1.66
C ASP A 2 -6.16 6.88 -2.47
N THR A 3 -5.15 7.44 -1.80
CA THR A 3 -3.88 7.82 -2.43
C THR A 3 -3.14 6.61 -3.02
N ARG A 4 -3.34 5.42 -2.46
CA ARG A 4 -2.78 4.16 -2.97
C ARG A 4 -3.42 3.78 -4.30
N LEU A 5 -4.76 3.90 -4.40
CA LEU A 5 -5.48 3.65 -5.65
C LEU A 5 -5.00 4.58 -6.78
N LEU A 6 -4.76 5.85 -6.47
CA LEU A 6 -4.26 6.81 -7.45
C LEU A 6 -2.87 6.40 -7.96
N ARG A 7 -1.99 5.99 -7.07
CA ARG A 7 -0.63 5.52 -7.45
C ARG A 7 -0.68 4.31 -8.37
N HIS A 8 -1.51 3.32 -8.05
CA HIS A 8 -1.70 2.14 -8.90
C HIS A 8 -2.27 2.54 -10.26
N TYR A 9 -3.27 3.43 -10.27
CA TYR A 9 -3.88 3.91 -11.51
C TYR A 9 -2.86 4.61 -12.43
N GLU A 10 -2.05 5.51 -11.90
CA GLU A 10 -1.00 6.20 -12.66
C GLU A 10 0.05 5.21 -13.20
N GLY A 11 0.45 4.24 -12.39
CA GLY A 11 1.36 3.18 -12.80
C GLY A 11 0.80 2.30 -13.92
N GLU A 12 -0.43 1.84 -13.78
CA GLU A 12 -1.10 1.01 -14.79
C GLU A 12 -1.33 1.78 -16.10
N LEU A 13 -1.70 3.05 -16.02
CA LEU A 13 -1.90 3.87 -17.21
C LEU A 13 -0.59 4.10 -17.96
N ALA A 14 0.51 4.35 -17.24
CA ALA A 14 1.84 4.47 -17.84
C ALA A 14 2.26 3.16 -18.52
N PHE A 15 2.07 2.03 -17.86
CA PHE A 15 2.36 0.70 -18.39
C PHE A 15 1.56 0.39 -19.65
N LEU A 16 0.25 0.69 -19.65
CA LEU A 16 -0.61 0.46 -20.83
C LEU A 16 -0.19 1.33 -22.02
N ARG A 17 0.27 2.56 -21.79
CA ARG A 17 0.79 3.43 -22.83
C ARG A 17 2.11 2.91 -23.42
N GLU A 18 3.01 2.42 -22.57
CA GLU A 18 4.25 1.80 -22.99
C GLU A 18 4.00 0.54 -23.84
N MET A 19 3.13 -0.35 -23.36
CA MET A 19 2.69 -1.52 -24.14
C MET A 19 1.99 -1.14 -25.45
N GLY A 20 1.23 -0.04 -25.44
CA GLY A 20 0.59 0.51 -26.64
C GLY A 20 1.60 0.94 -27.70
N ALA A 21 2.71 1.53 -27.30
CA ALA A 21 3.80 1.90 -28.17
C ALA A 21 4.50 0.66 -28.79
N GLU A 22 4.80 -0.35 -27.97
CA GLU A 22 5.33 -1.63 -28.47
C GLU A 22 4.37 -2.34 -29.45
N PHE A 23 3.08 -2.30 -29.13
CA PHE A 23 2.06 -2.85 -30.02
C PHE A 23 2.00 -2.09 -31.36
N ALA A 24 2.12 -0.77 -31.33
CA ALA A 24 2.11 0.05 -32.55
C ALA A 24 3.33 -0.23 -33.44
N GLU A 25 4.49 -0.50 -32.86
CA GLU A 25 5.68 -0.95 -33.60
C GLU A 25 5.48 -2.32 -34.24
N ALA A 26 4.92 -3.27 -33.47
CA ALA A 26 4.69 -4.63 -33.96
C ALA A 26 3.56 -4.72 -35.01
N TYR A 27 2.51 -3.90 -34.87
CA TYR A 27 1.30 -3.95 -35.68
C TYR A 27 0.87 -2.57 -36.22
N PRO A 28 1.67 -1.90 -37.05
CA PRO A 28 1.45 -0.51 -37.44
C PRO A 28 0.12 -0.28 -38.19
N LYS A 29 -0.33 -1.25 -38.96
CA LYS A 29 -1.62 -1.15 -39.69
C LYS A 29 -2.84 -1.18 -38.78
N ILE A 30 -2.75 -1.92 -37.66
CA ILE A 30 -3.83 -2.01 -36.66
C ILE A 30 -3.78 -0.78 -35.77
N ALA A 31 -2.60 -0.38 -35.35
CA ALA A 31 -2.38 0.80 -34.50
C ALA A 31 -2.90 2.08 -35.19
N ALA A 32 -2.61 2.25 -36.47
CA ALA A 32 -3.14 3.38 -37.25
C ALA A 32 -4.69 3.41 -37.33
N ARG A 33 -5.36 2.25 -37.32
CA ARG A 33 -6.83 2.19 -37.26
C ARG A 33 -7.41 2.53 -35.91
N LEU A 34 -6.64 2.30 -34.85
CA LEU A 34 -6.99 2.62 -33.46
C LEU A 34 -6.58 4.04 -33.07
N GLY A 35 -5.96 4.80 -33.98
CA GLY A 35 -5.42 6.12 -33.67
C GLY A 35 -4.30 6.08 -32.63
N MET A 36 -3.59 4.94 -32.56
CA MET A 36 -2.44 4.77 -31.66
C MET A 36 -1.17 5.09 -32.44
N ASP A 37 -0.72 6.33 -32.40
CA ASP A 37 0.60 6.69 -32.85
C ASP A 37 1.64 6.42 -31.74
N ALA A 38 2.90 6.21 -32.14
CA ALA A 38 3.97 5.66 -31.28
C ALA A 38 4.24 6.43 -29.95
N ALA A 39 3.59 7.55 -29.70
CA ALA A 39 3.76 8.34 -28.49
C ALA A 39 2.45 8.77 -27.81
N GLU A 40 1.33 8.84 -28.54
CA GLU A 40 0.05 9.33 -28.01
C GLU A 40 -1.13 8.61 -28.68
N VAL A 41 -2.16 8.31 -27.90
CA VAL A 41 -3.43 7.82 -28.42
C VAL A 41 -4.22 9.04 -28.93
N VAL A 42 -4.36 9.15 -30.23
CA VAL A 42 -5.03 10.31 -30.87
C VAL A 42 -6.56 10.20 -30.78
N ASP A 43 -7.10 8.96 -30.66
CA ASP A 43 -8.54 8.75 -30.52
C ASP A 43 -8.98 8.86 -29.05
N PRO A 44 -9.81 9.86 -28.69
CA PRO A 44 -10.28 10.06 -27.33
C PRO A 44 -11.09 8.86 -26.78
N TYR A 45 -11.75 8.08 -27.64
CA TYR A 45 -12.51 6.91 -27.19
C TYR A 45 -11.58 5.76 -26.79
N VAL A 46 -10.51 5.55 -27.55
CA VAL A 46 -9.49 4.55 -27.22
C VAL A 46 -8.79 4.93 -25.91
N GLU A 47 -8.47 6.21 -25.74
CA GLU A 47 -7.86 6.70 -24.48
C GLU A 47 -8.79 6.48 -23.28
N ARG A 48 -10.09 6.75 -23.40
CA ARG A 48 -11.07 6.48 -22.35
C ARG A 48 -11.17 5.00 -21.98
N ILE A 49 -11.03 4.12 -22.96
CA ILE A 49 -11.00 2.67 -22.70
C ILE A 49 -9.73 2.30 -21.94
N LEU A 50 -8.56 2.81 -22.34
CA LEU A 50 -7.30 2.58 -21.61
C LEU A 50 -7.37 3.09 -20.18
N GLU A 51 -7.88 4.28 -19.94
CA GLU A 51 -8.11 4.83 -18.61
C GLU A 51 -9.05 3.93 -17.78
N GLY A 52 -10.11 3.41 -18.38
CA GLY A 52 -11.05 2.50 -17.73
C GLY A 52 -10.39 1.18 -17.34
N VAL A 53 -9.58 0.59 -18.22
CA VAL A 53 -8.81 -0.64 -17.94
C VAL A 53 -7.79 -0.38 -16.84
N ALA A 54 -7.03 0.73 -16.93
CA ALA A 54 -6.07 1.12 -15.89
C ALA A 54 -6.73 1.25 -14.52
N PHE A 55 -7.93 1.86 -14.47
CA PHE A 55 -8.67 1.99 -13.22
C PHE A 55 -9.13 0.65 -12.64
N LEU A 56 -9.61 -0.26 -13.48
CA LEU A 56 -10.00 -1.60 -13.03
C LEU A 56 -8.80 -2.41 -12.56
N SER A 57 -7.68 -2.36 -13.28
CA SER A 57 -6.43 -3.01 -12.89
C SER A 57 -5.90 -2.46 -11.57
N ALA A 58 -5.90 -1.14 -11.39
CA ALA A 58 -5.49 -0.49 -10.16
C ALA A 58 -6.33 -0.92 -8.95
N ARG A 59 -7.63 -1.15 -9.14
CA ARG A 59 -8.50 -1.69 -8.07
C ARG A 59 -8.12 -3.11 -7.68
N VAL A 60 -7.79 -3.95 -8.65
CA VAL A 60 -7.33 -5.32 -8.39
C VAL A 60 -5.99 -5.30 -7.65
N GLN A 61 -5.05 -4.45 -8.07
CA GLN A 61 -3.76 -4.28 -7.41
C GLN A 61 -3.93 -3.83 -5.96
N LEU A 62 -4.79 -2.84 -5.72
CA LEU A 62 -5.08 -2.37 -4.37
C LEU A 62 -5.66 -3.49 -3.50
N GLU A 63 -6.56 -4.31 -4.05
CA GLU A 63 -7.17 -5.41 -3.30
C GLU A 63 -6.15 -6.51 -2.98
N LEU A 64 -5.24 -6.81 -3.90
CA LEU A 64 -4.12 -7.71 -3.65
C LEU A 64 -3.22 -7.18 -2.54
N ASP A 65 -2.85 -5.91 -2.58
CA ASP A 65 -2.02 -5.28 -1.54
C ASP A 65 -2.68 -5.33 -0.16
N LEU A 66 -4.01 -5.21 -0.10
CA LEU A 66 -4.77 -5.30 1.15
C LEU A 66 -4.83 -6.73 1.71
N GLN A 67 -4.69 -7.75 0.88
CA GLN A 67 -4.69 -9.16 1.33
C GLN A 67 -3.32 -9.63 1.82
N PHE A 68 -2.24 -9.07 1.29
CA PHE A 68 -0.87 -9.45 1.68
C PHE A 68 -0.53 -9.21 3.17
N PRO A 69 -1.00 -8.14 3.84
CA PRO A 69 -0.77 -7.97 5.27
C PRO A 69 -1.27 -9.12 6.12
N ALA A 70 -2.42 -9.71 5.79
CA ALA A 70 -2.95 -10.85 6.52
C ALA A 70 -2.03 -12.08 6.42
N PHE A 71 -1.52 -12.38 5.23
CA PHE A 71 -0.56 -13.47 5.03
C PHE A 71 0.75 -13.22 5.81
N THR A 72 1.29 -12.00 5.72
CA THR A 72 2.52 -11.63 6.42
C THR A 72 2.35 -11.69 7.94
N GLN A 73 1.20 -11.26 8.46
CA GLN A 73 0.88 -11.35 9.88
C GLN A 73 0.79 -12.80 10.36
N HIS A 74 0.09 -13.66 9.62
CA HIS A 74 0.01 -15.09 9.96
C HIS A 74 1.36 -15.79 9.92
N LEU A 75 2.20 -15.48 8.93
CA LEU A 75 3.55 -16.00 8.87
C LEU A 75 4.38 -15.52 10.07
N LEU A 76 4.25 -14.25 10.44
CA LEU A 76 4.95 -13.65 11.57
C LEU A 76 4.50 -14.23 12.91
N GLU A 77 3.20 -14.53 13.07
CA GLU A 77 2.66 -15.21 14.26
C GLU A 77 3.28 -16.59 14.46
N ILE A 78 3.59 -17.30 13.37
CA ILE A 78 4.19 -18.64 13.44
C ILE A 78 5.68 -18.55 13.74
N VAL A 79 6.40 -17.64 13.06
CA VAL A 79 7.87 -17.57 13.11
C VAL A 79 8.35 -16.74 14.31
N TYR A 80 7.67 -15.64 14.62
CA TYR A 80 8.05 -14.72 15.69
C TYR A 80 6.85 -14.08 16.37
N PRO A 81 6.09 -14.84 17.19
CA PRO A 81 4.83 -14.40 17.77
C PRO A 81 4.98 -13.15 18.65
N HIS A 82 6.13 -12.96 19.29
CA HIS A 82 6.38 -11.80 20.15
C HIS A 82 6.43 -10.47 19.42
N TYR A 83 6.67 -10.47 18.11
CA TYR A 83 6.72 -9.24 17.31
C TYR A 83 5.35 -8.56 17.17
N LEU A 84 4.29 -9.37 17.15
CA LEU A 84 2.90 -8.89 17.05
C LEU A 84 2.24 -8.69 18.43
N SER A 85 2.92 -9.06 19.51
CA SER A 85 2.39 -8.87 20.87
C SER A 85 2.27 -7.38 21.21
N PRO A 86 1.13 -6.94 21.76
CA PRO A 86 1.00 -5.56 22.18
C PRO A 86 1.97 -5.28 23.32
N THR A 87 2.79 -4.25 23.17
CA THR A 87 3.67 -3.76 24.22
C THR A 87 2.89 -2.77 25.10
N PRO A 88 2.61 -3.11 26.36
CA PRO A 88 1.93 -2.17 27.26
C PRO A 88 2.81 -0.96 27.54
N SER A 89 2.18 0.17 27.84
CA SER A 89 2.91 1.32 28.35
C SER A 89 3.55 0.97 29.70
N MET A 90 4.86 1.13 29.79
CA MET A 90 5.63 0.83 30.99
C MET A 90 6.32 2.09 31.48
N MET A 91 6.40 2.23 32.81
CA MET A 91 7.16 3.29 33.47
C MET A 91 7.95 2.71 34.63
N VAL A 92 9.10 3.28 34.89
CA VAL A 92 9.83 3.02 36.13
C VAL A 92 9.40 4.08 37.13
N ALA A 93 8.78 3.66 38.23
CA ALA A 93 8.40 4.54 39.33
C ALA A 93 9.32 4.31 40.52
N SER A 94 9.86 5.40 41.09
CA SER A 94 10.60 5.37 42.34
C SER A 94 9.74 6.02 43.40
N PHE A 95 9.47 5.28 44.46
CA PHE A 95 8.70 5.76 45.59
C PHE A 95 9.66 6.13 46.72
N THR A 96 9.64 7.38 47.13
CA THR A 96 10.38 7.83 48.29
C THR A 96 9.40 8.00 49.47
N PRO A 97 9.53 7.22 50.53
CA PRO A 97 8.62 7.33 51.67
C PRO A 97 8.74 8.71 52.33
N ASP A 98 7.61 9.28 52.70
CA ASP A 98 7.57 10.53 53.46
C ASP A 98 7.91 10.26 54.91
N LYS A 99 9.10 10.67 55.29
CA LYS A 99 9.63 10.49 56.69
C LYS A 99 8.90 11.32 57.73
N SER A 100 7.98 12.20 57.34
CA SER A 100 7.19 13.00 58.28
C SER A 100 5.98 12.25 58.86
N VAL A 101 5.60 11.11 58.27
CA VAL A 101 4.46 10.30 58.69
C VAL A 101 4.94 9.35 59.81
N ASP A 102 4.31 9.45 61.00
CA ASP A 102 4.59 8.54 62.12
C ASP A 102 4.25 7.09 61.72
N GLY A 103 5.22 6.19 61.87
CA GLY A 103 5.10 4.79 61.49
C GLY A 103 5.99 4.36 60.31
N MET A 104 6.50 5.31 59.51
CA MET A 104 7.46 5.01 58.43
C MET A 104 8.93 5.16 58.84
N LYS A 105 9.19 5.45 60.12
CA LYS A 105 10.56 5.64 60.64
C LYS A 105 11.35 4.33 60.75
N ASP A 106 10.69 3.19 60.76
CA ASP A 106 11.32 1.90 61.03
C ASP A 106 11.52 1.02 59.78
N GLY A 107 11.39 1.58 58.58
CA GLY A 107 11.79 0.91 57.33
C GLY A 107 10.94 -0.29 56.89
N TYR A 108 9.76 -0.46 57.47
CA TYR A 108 8.82 -1.49 57.00
C TYR A 108 7.94 -0.94 55.90
N VAL A 109 8.09 -1.52 54.69
CA VAL A 109 7.16 -1.40 53.58
C VAL A 109 6.21 -2.58 53.61
#